data_ed8c622a1e110bf643655002bd15f899
#
_entry.id   ed8c622a1e110bf643655002bd15f899
#
_cell.length_a   1.000
_cell.length_b   1.000
_cell.length_c   1.000
_cell.angle_alpha   90.00
_cell.angle_beta   90.00
_cell.angle_gamma   90.00
#
_symmetry.space_group_name_H-M   'P 1'
#
loop_
_entity.id
_entity.type
_entity.pdbx_description
1 polymer ?
#
loop_
_entity_poly.entity_id
_entity_poly.type
_entity_poly.pdbx_seq_one_letter_code
_entity_poly.pdbx_strand_id
1 'polypeptide(L)'
;MLSKVLSSSVLGIDAYVVEVEVDITMGLPAFATVGLPDGAVRESKDRVKSAIKNSGYRFPPHRITVNLAPADRKKEGAGFDLPMAVGILSATGLVNRDKLEQYLIIGELSLDGKVKKTKGALPMALAARNNGFAGIIVPKGNSRESAVVQGVNVFAASHLYQVVEFLNGIEELPPTTVDVQKLFSKDALSDVDFNEVKGQEHVKRALEIAAAGGHNVLMVGPPGSGKTMLAQRLATILPDLTFEEALETTKVYSIMGLMAERAVIATRPFRSPHHTISDAGLIGGGQIPKPGEVSLAHNGVLFLDEMPEFRKNVLEVLRQPLEDGKVTIARAATSITYPASFMAVAAMNPCPCGFYGDYKRQCQCTHLQIQRYRTKISGPLLDRLDIHVEVPAVQYQDLAQESSGESSQTIRQRINAARMLQQERFTHHKIYCNAQMPPRLLKRFCKLDEDSHGLLETAIDRLGLSARAHNRILKIARTIADIEGLEQISSAHIAEAIQYRSLDRSLA
;
A
#
# COMPACT_ATOMS: atom_id res chain seq x y z
N MET A 1 25.73 -28.18 -24.10
CA MET A 1 26.41 -26.88 -23.90
C MET A 1 25.61 -26.15 -22.82
N LEU A 2 26.23 -25.88 -21.69
CA LEU A 2 25.56 -25.25 -20.53
C LEU A 2 25.76 -23.71 -20.58
N SER A 3 24.71 -22.94 -20.32
CA SER A 3 24.74 -21.51 -20.09
C SER A 3 23.92 -21.16 -18.87
N LYS A 4 24.30 -20.13 -18.13
CA LYS A 4 23.62 -19.62 -16.93
C LYS A 4 23.29 -18.16 -17.15
N VAL A 5 22.03 -17.78 -16.89
CA VAL A 5 21.52 -16.41 -16.91
C VAL A 5 20.88 -16.12 -15.57
N LEU A 6 21.10 -14.92 -15.05
CA LEU A 6 20.52 -14.50 -13.78
C LEU A 6 19.20 -13.76 -14.00
N SER A 7 18.18 -14.18 -13.32
CA SER A 7 16.84 -13.61 -13.33
C SER A 7 16.33 -13.41 -11.91
N SER A 8 15.07 -13.02 -11.75
CA SER A 8 14.46 -12.84 -10.43
C SER A 8 12.99 -13.23 -10.42
N SER A 9 12.52 -13.66 -9.26
CA SER A 9 11.11 -13.93 -9.00
C SER A 9 10.66 -13.25 -7.71
N VAL A 10 9.39 -12.89 -7.65
CA VAL A 10 8.78 -12.24 -6.49
C VAL A 10 8.32 -13.29 -5.48
N LEU A 11 8.52 -13.00 -4.20
CA LEU A 11 7.93 -13.73 -3.08
C LEU A 11 7.38 -12.72 -2.06
N GLY A 12 6.07 -12.62 -1.94
CA GLY A 12 5.44 -11.55 -1.16
C GLY A 12 5.68 -10.19 -1.79
N ILE A 13 6.28 -9.25 -1.06
CA ILE A 13 6.67 -7.91 -1.54
C ILE A 13 8.14 -7.81 -1.93
N ASP A 14 8.91 -8.85 -1.71
CA ASP A 14 10.33 -8.89 -2.01
C ASP A 14 10.61 -9.82 -3.18
N ALA A 15 11.84 -9.77 -3.70
CA ALA A 15 12.26 -10.61 -4.80
C ALA A 15 13.55 -11.35 -4.45
N TYR A 16 13.76 -12.49 -5.09
CA TYR A 16 14.96 -13.30 -4.95
C TYR A 16 15.54 -13.66 -6.31
N VAL A 17 16.85 -13.90 -6.36
CA VAL A 17 17.55 -14.26 -7.58
C VAL A 17 17.19 -15.69 -7.98
N VAL A 18 16.97 -15.88 -9.29
CA VAL A 18 16.70 -17.18 -9.93
C VAL A 18 17.78 -17.40 -10.99
N GLU A 19 18.47 -18.51 -10.89
CA GLU A 19 19.41 -18.97 -11.90
C GLU A 19 18.66 -19.71 -13.00
N VAL A 20 18.75 -19.22 -14.23
CA VAL A 20 18.18 -19.85 -15.43
C VAL A 20 19.31 -20.58 -16.13
N GLU A 21 19.41 -21.88 -15.88
CA GLU A 21 20.41 -22.74 -16.48
C GLU A 21 19.83 -23.39 -17.75
N VAL A 22 20.52 -23.26 -18.86
CA VAL A 22 20.09 -23.82 -20.14
C VAL A 22 21.15 -24.81 -20.62
N ASP A 23 20.77 -26.08 -20.74
CA ASP A 23 21.61 -27.11 -21.31
C ASP A 23 21.05 -27.60 -22.65
N ILE A 24 21.94 -27.61 -23.67
CA ILE A 24 21.62 -28.08 -25.01
C ILE A 24 22.48 -29.33 -25.30
N THR A 25 21.78 -30.48 -25.46
CA THR A 25 22.38 -31.77 -25.71
C THR A 25 21.95 -32.31 -27.06
N MET A 26 22.84 -33.09 -27.73
CA MET A 26 22.49 -33.78 -28.97
C MET A 26 21.36 -34.79 -28.73
N GLY A 27 20.43 -34.89 -29.68
CA GLY A 27 19.29 -35.79 -29.59
C GLY A 27 18.09 -35.29 -30.35
N LEU A 28 16.99 -36.03 -30.26
CA LEU A 28 15.70 -35.61 -30.84
C LEU A 28 15.24 -34.25 -30.21
N PRO A 29 14.73 -33.32 -31.06
CA PRO A 29 14.26 -32.05 -30.59
C PRO A 29 13.23 -32.15 -29.46
N ALA A 30 13.58 -31.69 -28.28
CA ALA A 30 12.70 -31.65 -27.11
C ALA A 30 12.97 -30.37 -26.32
N PHE A 31 11.96 -29.89 -25.60
CA PHE A 31 12.10 -28.74 -24.70
C PHE A 31 11.47 -29.09 -23.36
N ALA A 32 12.26 -29.06 -22.31
CA ALA A 32 11.82 -29.35 -20.95
C ALA A 32 12.17 -28.18 -20.01
N THR A 33 11.23 -27.79 -19.13
CA THR A 33 11.47 -26.83 -18.08
C THR A 33 11.30 -27.51 -16.72
N VAL A 34 12.33 -27.41 -15.86
CA VAL A 34 12.37 -28.00 -14.52
C VAL A 34 12.60 -26.88 -13.47
N GLY A 35 12.48 -27.18 -12.17
CA GLY A 35 12.63 -26.19 -11.09
C GLY A 35 11.31 -25.58 -10.63
N LEU A 36 10.24 -26.37 -10.57
CA LEU A 36 8.87 -25.97 -10.13
C LEU A 36 8.26 -24.81 -10.95
N PRO A 37 8.26 -24.88 -12.29
CA PRO A 37 7.59 -23.87 -13.11
C PRO A 37 6.07 -23.94 -12.95
N ASP A 38 5.38 -22.79 -12.94
CA ASP A 38 3.91 -22.74 -13.07
C ASP A 38 3.44 -22.99 -14.51
N GLY A 39 2.12 -22.92 -14.74
CA GLY A 39 1.54 -23.08 -16.08
C GLY A 39 2.09 -22.09 -17.10
N ALA A 40 2.18 -20.79 -16.72
CA ALA A 40 2.64 -19.74 -17.60
C ALA A 40 4.12 -19.91 -18.00
N VAL A 41 4.97 -20.36 -17.07
CA VAL A 41 6.38 -20.70 -17.36
C VAL A 41 6.49 -21.94 -18.25
N ARG A 42 5.61 -22.93 -18.11
CA ARG A 42 5.61 -24.10 -19.00
C ARG A 42 5.23 -23.76 -20.44
N GLU A 43 4.31 -22.82 -20.61
CA GLU A 43 3.89 -22.29 -21.92
C GLU A 43 4.95 -21.40 -22.59
N SER A 44 5.96 -20.94 -21.86
CA SER A 44 7.07 -20.10 -22.40
C SER A 44 7.78 -20.73 -23.59
N LYS A 45 7.81 -22.06 -23.68
CA LYS A 45 8.47 -22.80 -24.77
C LYS A 45 8.11 -22.26 -26.15
N ASP A 46 6.83 -22.12 -26.45
CA ASP A 46 6.38 -21.72 -27.79
C ASP A 46 6.60 -20.23 -28.03
N ARG A 47 6.46 -19.39 -27.00
CA ARG A 47 6.77 -17.95 -27.08
C ARG A 47 8.26 -17.71 -27.31
N VAL A 48 9.13 -18.34 -26.51
CA VAL A 48 10.58 -18.23 -26.62
C VAL A 48 11.09 -18.70 -27.99
N LYS A 49 10.59 -19.87 -28.45
CA LYS A 49 10.94 -20.42 -29.76
C LYS A 49 10.59 -19.47 -30.92
N SER A 50 9.36 -18.93 -30.90
CA SER A 50 8.89 -18.00 -31.91
C SER A 50 9.61 -16.67 -31.85
N ALA A 51 9.82 -16.11 -30.64
CA ALA A 51 10.55 -14.87 -30.44
C ALA A 51 11.98 -14.94 -30.96
N ILE A 52 12.72 -16.01 -30.67
CA ILE A 52 14.08 -16.23 -31.18
C ILE A 52 14.09 -16.22 -32.72
N LYS A 53 13.19 -17.00 -33.34
CA LYS A 53 13.12 -17.08 -34.82
C LYS A 53 12.73 -15.75 -35.45
N ASN A 54 11.72 -15.08 -34.89
CA ASN A 54 11.21 -13.81 -35.45
C ASN A 54 12.16 -12.63 -35.15
N SER A 55 13.11 -12.78 -34.24
CA SER A 55 14.21 -11.84 -34.01
C SER A 55 15.42 -12.08 -34.92
N GLY A 56 15.33 -13.00 -35.92
CA GLY A 56 16.38 -13.29 -36.87
C GLY A 56 17.40 -14.33 -36.44
N TYR A 57 17.21 -14.98 -35.30
CA TYR A 57 18.15 -15.99 -34.80
C TYR A 57 17.69 -17.42 -35.10
N ARG A 58 18.66 -18.33 -35.28
CA ARG A 58 18.37 -19.74 -35.51
C ARG A 58 18.07 -20.45 -34.17
N PHE A 59 16.89 -21.07 -34.07
CA PHE A 59 16.55 -21.91 -32.91
C PHE A 59 17.21 -23.29 -33.05
N PRO A 60 17.94 -23.80 -32.01
CA PRO A 60 18.69 -25.05 -32.11
C PRO A 60 17.75 -26.26 -32.24
N PRO A 61 18.01 -27.18 -33.21
CA PRO A 61 17.21 -28.38 -33.42
C PRO A 61 17.65 -29.55 -32.50
N HIS A 62 17.92 -29.26 -31.25
CA HIS A 62 18.47 -30.18 -30.26
C HIS A 62 17.54 -30.32 -29.04
N ARG A 63 17.91 -31.20 -28.12
CA ARG A 63 17.21 -31.29 -26.82
C ARG A 63 17.67 -30.13 -25.94
N ILE A 64 16.71 -29.30 -25.50
CA ILE A 64 16.91 -28.17 -24.61
C ILE A 64 16.28 -28.48 -23.25
N THR A 65 17.07 -28.34 -22.19
CA THR A 65 16.58 -28.42 -20.82
C THR A 65 16.84 -27.07 -20.14
N VAL A 66 15.79 -26.45 -19.60
CA VAL A 66 15.88 -25.22 -18.83
C VAL A 66 15.60 -25.55 -17.37
N ASN A 67 16.57 -25.29 -16.49
CA ASN A 67 16.40 -25.42 -15.05
C ASN A 67 16.28 -24.05 -14.39
N LEU A 68 15.28 -23.87 -13.54
CA LEU A 68 15.08 -22.64 -12.76
C LEU A 68 15.44 -22.89 -11.30
N ALA A 69 16.66 -22.54 -10.90
CA ALA A 69 17.14 -22.73 -9.54
C ALA A 69 16.87 -21.49 -8.65
N PRO A 70 16.58 -21.67 -7.35
CA PRO A 70 16.50 -22.92 -6.58
C PRO A 70 15.17 -23.68 -6.81
N ALA A 71 15.21 -25.01 -6.78
CA ALA A 71 14.05 -25.87 -7.09
C ALA A 71 13.02 -25.99 -5.94
N ASP A 72 13.29 -25.44 -4.76
CA ASP A 72 12.41 -25.45 -3.58
C ASP A 72 11.30 -24.40 -3.63
N ARG A 73 11.40 -23.43 -4.55
CA ARG A 73 10.46 -22.31 -4.72
C ARG A 73 9.76 -22.37 -6.06
N LYS A 74 8.44 -22.16 -6.03
CA LYS A 74 7.64 -22.08 -7.26
C LYS A 74 7.95 -20.79 -8.02
N LYS A 75 8.15 -20.90 -9.33
CA LYS A 75 8.38 -19.75 -10.25
C LYS A 75 7.12 -19.45 -11.01
N GLU A 76 6.73 -18.19 -11.04
CA GLU A 76 5.44 -17.74 -11.55
C GLU A 76 5.59 -16.65 -12.60
N GLY A 77 4.69 -16.69 -13.59
CA GLY A 77 4.57 -15.67 -14.62
C GLY A 77 5.57 -15.78 -15.77
N ALA A 78 5.29 -15.05 -16.83
CA ALA A 78 6.05 -15.09 -18.09
C ALA A 78 7.36 -14.25 -18.06
N GLY A 79 7.73 -13.68 -16.92
CA GLY A 79 8.96 -12.86 -16.78
C GLY A 79 10.26 -13.58 -17.06
N PHE A 80 10.24 -14.90 -17.18
CA PHE A 80 11.38 -15.75 -17.51
C PHE A 80 11.58 -15.99 -19.01
N ASP A 81 10.67 -15.53 -19.89
CA ASP A 81 10.78 -15.75 -21.32
C ASP A 81 12.08 -15.15 -21.87
N LEU A 82 12.38 -13.89 -21.54
CA LEU A 82 13.57 -13.19 -22.00
C LEU A 82 14.86 -13.85 -21.47
N PRO A 83 15.05 -14.13 -20.17
CA PRO A 83 16.24 -14.82 -19.69
C PRO A 83 16.40 -16.25 -20.28
N MET A 84 15.31 -16.99 -20.52
CA MET A 84 15.37 -18.29 -21.23
C MET A 84 15.86 -18.13 -22.66
N ALA A 85 15.34 -17.14 -23.41
CA ALA A 85 15.78 -16.86 -24.78
C ALA A 85 17.26 -16.50 -24.84
N VAL A 86 17.71 -15.59 -23.97
CA VAL A 86 19.12 -15.20 -23.84
C VAL A 86 20.00 -16.40 -23.48
N GLY A 87 19.56 -17.25 -22.56
CA GLY A 87 20.25 -18.47 -22.16
C GLY A 87 20.42 -19.47 -23.31
N ILE A 88 19.39 -19.67 -24.14
CA ILE A 88 19.45 -20.52 -25.32
C ILE A 88 20.44 -19.95 -26.35
N LEU A 89 20.39 -18.63 -26.64
CA LEU A 89 21.30 -17.98 -27.55
C LEU A 89 22.74 -17.99 -27.03
N SER A 90 22.96 -17.84 -25.75
CA SER A 90 24.28 -17.96 -25.14
C SER A 90 24.81 -19.41 -25.18
N ALA A 91 23.97 -20.42 -24.96
CA ALA A 91 24.37 -21.82 -25.08
C ALA A 91 24.75 -22.20 -26.50
N THR A 92 24.22 -21.50 -27.53
CA THR A 92 24.63 -21.66 -28.94
C THR A 92 25.80 -20.80 -29.36
N GLY A 93 26.37 -19.99 -28.45
CA GLY A 93 27.53 -19.12 -28.73
C GLY A 93 27.17 -17.78 -29.40
N LEU A 94 25.90 -17.43 -29.51
CA LEU A 94 25.42 -16.16 -30.10
C LEU A 94 25.43 -15.00 -29.12
N VAL A 95 25.54 -15.24 -27.82
CA VAL A 95 25.65 -14.23 -26.78
C VAL A 95 26.89 -14.47 -25.93
N ASN A 96 27.68 -13.41 -25.70
CA ASN A 96 28.87 -13.46 -24.86
C ASN A 96 28.48 -13.79 -23.38
N ARG A 97 29.18 -14.78 -22.80
CA ARG A 97 28.93 -15.25 -21.44
C ARG A 97 29.50 -14.34 -20.37
N ASP A 98 30.57 -13.60 -20.64
CA ASP A 98 31.32 -12.81 -19.65
C ASP A 98 30.46 -11.72 -18.99
N LYS A 99 29.45 -11.21 -19.70
CA LYS A 99 28.54 -10.17 -19.21
C LYS A 99 27.29 -10.72 -18.53
N LEU A 100 26.92 -12.00 -18.74
CA LEU A 100 25.65 -12.55 -18.23
C LEU A 100 25.56 -12.56 -16.70
N GLU A 101 26.68 -12.78 -16.02
CA GLU A 101 26.73 -12.82 -14.56
C GLU A 101 26.68 -11.43 -13.90
N GLN A 102 26.86 -10.36 -14.70
CA GLN A 102 26.84 -8.98 -14.22
C GLN A 102 25.43 -8.40 -14.17
N TYR A 103 24.51 -8.95 -14.96
CA TYR A 103 23.16 -8.39 -15.15
C TYR A 103 22.07 -9.35 -14.73
N LEU A 104 21.07 -8.81 -14.03
CA LEU A 104 19.83 -9.50 -13.79
C LEU A 104 18.88 -9.21 -14.96
N ILE A 105 18.27 -10.23 -15.56
CA ILE A 105 17.46 -10.11 -16.78
C ILE A 105 16.03 -10.55 -16.48
N ILE A 106 15.04 -9.70 -16.80
CA ILE A 106 13.62 -10.01 -16.68
C ILE A 106 12.83 -9.51 -17.89
N GLY A 107 11.81 -10.25 -18.30
CA GLY A 107 10.93 -9.81 -19.39
C GLY A 107 10.07 -10.97 -19.94
N GLU A 108 8.82 -10.67 -20.25
CA GLU A 108 7.98 -11.54 -21.06
C GLU A 108 8.26 -11.28 -22.55
N LEU A 109 8.21 -12.31 -23.38
CA LEU A 109 8.37 -12.18 -24.83
C LEU A 109 7.05 -12.40 -25.56
N SER A 110 6.73 -11.50 -26.47
CA SER A 110 5.74 -11.77 -27.52
C SER A 110 6.36 -12.58 -28.66
N LEU A 111 5.53 -13.18 -29.49
CA LEU A 111 5.95 -14.06 -30.58
C LEU A 111 6.86 -13.35 -31.61
N ASP A 112 6.72 -12.02 -31.76
CA ASP A 112 7.54 -11.17 -32.63
C ASP A 112 8.88 -10.71 -31.99
N GLY A 113 9.20 -11.19 -30.79
CA GLY A 113 10.43 -10.84 -30.07
C GLY A 113 10.38 -9.54 -29.26
N LYS A 114 9.24 -8.85 -29.18
CA LYS A 114 9.09 -7.67 -28.31
C LYS A 114 9.09 -8.08 -26.84
N VAL A 115 9.76 -7.26 -26.00
CA VAL A 115 9.82 -7.44 -24.56
C VAL A 115 8.62 -6.73 -23.90
N LYS A 116 7.79 -7.49 -23.21
CA LYS A 116 6.54 -7.04 -22.56
C LYS A 116 6.74 -6.82 -21.06
N LYS A 117 5.92 -5.93 -20.47
CA LYS A 117 5.93 -5.61 -19.04
C LYS A 117 5.77 -6.87 -18.19
N THR A 118 6.50 -6.89 -17.06
CA THR A 118 6.38 -7.89 -16.00
C THR A 118 5.88 -7.26 -14.71
N LYS A 119 5.32 -8.06 -13.83
CA LYS A 119 4.92 -7.63 -12.48
C LYS A 119 6.11 -7.73 -11.53
N GLY A 120 6.18 -6.79 -10.56
CA GLY A 120 7.20 -6.83 -9.53
C GLY A 120 8.60 -6.41 -10.00
N ALA A 121 8.70 -5.57 -11.02
CA ALA A 121 10.00 -5.09 -11.51
C ALA A 121 10.76 -4.26 -10.46
N LEU A 122 10.06 -3.46 -9.64
CA LEU A 122 10.68 -2.71 -8.56
C LEU A 122 11.36 -3.61 -7.50
N PRO A 123 10.67 -4.60 -6.86
CA PRO A 123 11.33 -5.51 -5.94
C PRO A 123 12.46 -6.31 -6.60
N MET A 124 12.36 -6.64 -7.89
CA MET A 124 13.45 -7.31 -8.63
C MET A 124 14.66 -6.39 -8.81
N ALA A 125 14.47 -5.08 -9.07
CA ALA A 125 15.55 -4.11 -9.12
C ALA A 125 16.22 -3.91 -7.74
N LEU A 126 15.44 -3.94 -6.66
CA LEU A 126 15.97 -3.93 -5.29
C LEU A 126 16.80 -5.19 -5.01
N ALA A 127 16.36 -6.36 -5.48
CA ALA A 127 17.13 -7.60 -5.37
C ALA A 127 18.45 -7.51 -6.16
N ALA A 128 18.43 -6.93 -7.36
CA ALA A 128 19.65 -6.70 -8.15
C ALA A 128 20.65 -5.82 -7.40
N ARG A 129 20.21 -4.70 -6.83
CA ARG A 129 21.06 -3.82 -6.00
C ARG A 129 21.63 -4.55 -4.79
N ASN A 130 20.79 -5.26 -4.05
CA ASN A 130 21.17 -5.91 -2.78
C ASN A 130 22.16 -7.08 -2.99
N ASN A 131 22.15 -7.68 -4.18
CA ASN A 131 23.10 -8.73 -4.56
C ASN A 131 24.34 -8.19 -5.33
N GLY A 132 24.49 -6.87 -5.47
CA GLY A 132 25.68 -6.24 -6.04
C GLY A 132 25.81 -6.39 -7.56
N PHE A 133 24.71 -6.60 -8.31
CA PHE A 133 24.74 -6.64 -9.76
C PHE A 133 25.09 -5.26 -10.37
N ALA A 134 25.83 -5.24 -11.46
CA ALA A 134 26.16 -4.03 -12.19
C ALA A 134 24.91 -3.35 -12.78
N GLY A 135 23.86 -4.15 -13.09
CA GLY A 135 22.61 -3.62 -13.58
C GLY A 135 21.49 -4.67 -13.70
N ILE A 136 20.33 -4.17 -14.08
CA ILE A 136 19.16 -4.97 -14.41
C ILE A 136 18.64 -4.61 -15.79
N ILE A 137 18.39 -5.61 -16.64
CA ILE A 137 17.75 -5.46 -17.95
C ILE A 137 16.27 -5.73 -17.77
N VAL A 138 15.44 -4.73 -18.06
CA VAL A 138 14.00 -4.76 -17.84
C VAL A 138 13.23 -4.36 -19.11
N PRO A 139 11.95 -4.76 -19.25
CA PRO A 139 11.10 -4.23 -20.29
C PRO A 139 11.03 -2.69 -20.24
N LYS A 140 11.01 -2.01 -21.39
CA LYS A 140 10.90 -0.55 -21.47
C LYS A 140 9.74 0.00 -20.61
N GLY A 141 8.62 -0.70 -20.55
CA GLY A 141 7.46 -0.29 -19.76
C GLY A 141 7.64 -0.42 -18.24
N ASN A 142 8.69 -1.12 -17.75
CA ASN A 142 9.05 -1.20 -16.33
C ASN A 142 10.27 -0.35 -15.96
N SER A 143 10.95 0.26 -16.95
CA SER A 143 12.21 0.95 -16.71
C SER A 143 12.09 2.07 -15.70
N ARG A 144 11.01 2.86 -15.74
CA ARG A 144 10.81 4.00 -14.83
C ARG A 144 10.62 3.57 -13.39
N GLU A 145 9.82 2.53 -13.12
CA GLU A 145 9.62 2.02 -11.75
C GLU A 145 10.89 1.37 -11.20
N SER A 146 11.67 0.69 -12.05
CA SER A 146 12.94 0.08 -11.65
C SER A 146 14.02 1.12 -11.39
N ALA A 147 14.06 2.20 -12.18
CA ALA A 147 15.07 3.27 -12.08
C ALA A 147 14.91 4.17 -10.83
N VAL A 148 13.84 4.03 -10.06
CA VAL A 148 13.71 4.65 -8.72
C VAL A 148 14.73 4.06 -7.73
N VAL A 149 15.19 2.82 -7.97
CA VAL A 149 16.17 2.13 -7.13
C VAL A 149 17.57 2.69 -7.42
N GLN A 150 18.08 3.51 -6.52
CA GLN A 150 19.43 4.03 -6.61
C GLN A 150 20.47 2.93 -6.34
N GLY A 151 21.64 3.02 -6.98
CA GLY A 151 22.77 2.09 -6.78
C GLY A 151 22.74 0.84 -7.66
N VAL A 152 21.88 0.78 -8.67
CA VAL A 152 21.87 -0.23 -9.72
C VAL A 152 21.51 0.41 -11.05
N ASN A 153 22.22 0.07 -12.14
CA ASN A 153 21.89 0.57 -13.47
C ASN A 153 20.68 -0.17 -14.05
N VAL A 154 19.73 0.57 -14.62
CA VAL A 154 18.51 0.00 -15.23
C VAL A 154 18.55 0.18 -16.73
N PHE A 155 18.59 -0.92 -17.46
CA PHE A 155 18.65 -0.93 -18.92
C PHE A 155 17.30 -1.32 -19.50
N ALA A 156 16.73 -0.43 -20.30
CA ALA A 156 15.40 -0.61 -20.89
C ALA A 156 15.50 -1.34 -22.23
N ALA A 157 14.87 -2.51 -22.36
CA ALA A 157 14.81 -3.27 -23.60
C ALA A 157 13.38 -3.31 -24.16
N SER A 158 13.25 -3.12 -25.48
CA SER A 158 11.98 -3.25 -26.21
C SER A 158 11.91 -4.52 -27.04
N HIS A 159 13.06 -5.10 -27.41
CA HIS A 159 13.19 -6.28 -28.26
C HIS A 159 14.31 -7.20 -27.80
N LEU A 160 14.17 -8.51 -28.08
CA LEU A 160 15.18 -9.52 -27.77
C LEU A 160 16.53 -9.20 -28.44
N TYR A 161 16.54 -8.75 -29.71
CA TYR A 161 17.79 -8.43 -30.43
C TYR A 161 18.59 -7.33 -29.72
N GLN A 162 17.94 -6.30 -29.17
CA GLN A 162 18.63 -5.23 -28.43
C GLN A 162 19.37 -5.76 -27.21
N VAL A 163 18.78 -6.74 -26.48
CA VAL A 163 19.44 -7.38 -25.35
C VAL A 163 20.66 -8.18 -25.80
N VAL A 164 20.55 -8.91 -26.93
CA VAL A 164 21.65 -9.68 -27.49
C VAL A 164 22.81 -8.76 -27.93
N GLU A 165 22.52 -7.69 -28.65
CA GLU A 165 23.50 -6.72 -29.11
C GLU A 165 24.19 -5.98 -27.97
N PHE A 166 23.42 -5.59 -26.92
CA PHE A 166 23.97 -4.99 -25.71
C PHE A 166 24.93 -5.95 -24.98
N LEU A 167 24.54 -7.20 -24.80
CA LEU A 167 25.36 -8.20 -24.11
C LEU A 167 26.65 -8.52 -24.93
N ASN A 168 26.58 -8.47 -26.25
CA ASN A 168 27.72 -8.63 -27.13
C ASN A 168 28.59 -7.36 -27.24
N GLY A 169 28.15 -6.21 -26.70
CA GLY A 169 28.86 -4.94 -26.76
C GLY A 169 28.81 -4.28 -28.16
N ILE A 170 27.81 -4.63 -28.98
CA ILE A 170 27.59 -4.07 -30.32
C ILE A 170 26.76 -2.78 -30.20
N GLU A 171 25.71 -2.79 -29.38
CA GLU A 171 24.84 -1.63 -29.10
C GLU A 171 24.93 -1.26 -27.62
N GLU A 172 24.98 0.04 -27.32
CA GLU A 172 24.90 0.55 -25.95
C GLU A 172 23.43 0.87 -25.61
N LEU A 173 22.94 0.33 -24.52
CA LEU A 173 21.66 0.74 -23.92
C LEU A 173 21.96 1.81 -22.86
N PRO A 174 21.47 3.06 -23.02
CA PRO A 174 21.66 4.06 -22.00
C PRO A 174 20.89 3.68 -20.72
N PRO A 175 21.50 3.84 -19.55
CA PRO A 175 20.80 3.59 -18.29
C PRO A 175 19.62 4.56 -18.13
N THR A 176 18.47 4.04 -17.74
CA THR A 176 17.29 4.85 -17.44
C THR A 176 17.50 5.58 -16.12
N THR A 177 17.35 6.89 -16.13
CA THR A 177 17.42 7.74 -14.94
C THR A 177 16.07 8.36 -14.63
N VAL A 178 15.78 8.53 -13.35
CA VAL A 178 14.55 9.15 -12.84
C VAL A 178 14.91 10.18 -11.77
N ASP A 179 14.44 11.40 -11.94
CA ASP A 179 14.56 12.46 -10.93
C ASP A 179 13.47 12.25 -9.85
N VAL A 180 13.87 11.62 -8.76
CA VAL A 180 12.97 11.26 -7.66
C VAL A 180 12.33 12.51 -7.04
N GLN A 181 13.05 13.63 -6.92
CA GLN A 181 12.51 14.85 -6.31
C GLN A 181 11.35 15.43 -7.12
N LYS A 182 11.46 15.40 -8.45
CA LYS A 182 10.38 15.86 -9.35
C LYS A 182 9.14 14.98 -9.32
N LEU A 183 9.25 13.72 -8.91
CA LEU A 183 8.10 12.83 -8.82
C LEU A 183 7.15 13.23 -7.69
N PHE A 184 7.69 13.68 -6.55
CA PHE A 184 6.90 14.11 -5.39
C PHE A 184 6.24 15.48 -5.59
N SER A 185 6.79 16.33 -6.47
CA SER A 185 6.23 17.66 -6.74
C SER A 185 5.05 17.68 -7.72
N LYS A 186 4.95 16.70 -8.62
CA LYS A 186 3.94 16.67 -9.69
C LYS A 186 2.59 16.07 -9.28
N ASP A 187 2.57 15.12 -8.35
CA ASP A 187 1.35 14.39 -7.98
C ASP A 187 0.49 15.11 -6.91
N ALA A 188 0.86 16.34 -6.51
CA ALA A 188 0.16 17.10 -5.47
C ALA A 188 -1.13 17.81 -5.94
N LEU A 189 -1.44 17.79 -7.24
CA LEU A 189 -2.64 18.44 -7.77
C LEU A 189 -3.83 17.45 -7.72
N SER A 190 -4.71 17.63 -6.74
CA SER A 190 -6.02 16.98 -6.68
C SER A 190 -7.07 17.91 -7.26
N ASP A 191 -8.03 17.35 -8.01
CA ASP A 191 -9.19 18.09 -8.53
C ASP A 191 -10.17 18.52 -7.44
N VAL A 192 -9.97 18.08 -6.18
CA VAL A 192 -10.81 18.41 -5.01
C VAL A 192 -9.98 19.07 -3.92
N ASP A 193 -10.59 20.01 -3.19
CA ASP A 193 -9.97 20.74 -2.11
C ASP A 193 -10.83 20.72 -0.84
N PHE A 194 -10.18 20.81 0.33
CA PHE A 194 -10.85 20.77 1.63
C PHE A 194 -11.67 22.04 1.89
N ASN A 195 -11.37 23.15 1.21
CA ASN A 195 -12.14 24.39 1.26
C ASN A 195 -13.58 24.27 0.74
N GLU A 196 -13.87 23.21 -0.05
CA GLU A 196 -15.22 22.91 -0.53
C GLU A 196 -16.16 22.39 0.58
N VAL A 197 -15.59 22.01 1.74
CA VAL A 197 -16.36 21.56 2.90
C VAL A 197 -16.95 22.79 3.61
N LYS A 198 -18.27 22.94 3.53
CA LYS A 198 -19.00 24.05 4.15
C LYS A 198 -19.43 23.69 5.58
N GLY A 199 -19.17 24.57 6.55
CA GLY A 199 -19.49 24.33 7.96
C GLY A 199 -18.75 23.14 8.56
N GLN A 200 -19.32 22.50 9.57
CA GLN A 200 -18.81 21.27 10.23
C GLN A 200 -17.39 21.39 10.80
N GLU A 201 -17.05 22.54 11.41
CA GLU A 201 -15.69 22.85 11.88
C GLU A 201 -15.11 21.82 12.84
N HIS A 202 -15.96 21.25 13.74
CA HIS A 202 -15.52 20.18 14.64
C HIS A 202 -15.13 18.87 13.92
N VAL A 203 -15.78 18.58 12.77
CA VAL A 203 -15.42 17.41 11.94
C VAL A 203 -14.11 17.69 11.20
N LYS A 204 -13.94 18.89 10.65
CA LYS A 204 -12.69 19.32 10.01
C LYS A 204 -11.52 19.21 10.97
N ARG A 205 -11.69 19.70 12.22
CA ARG A 205 -10.66 19.59 13.28
C ARG A 205 -10.34 18.14 13.61
N ALA A 206 -11.35 17.29 13.76
CA ALA A 206 -11.16 15.86 13.98
C ALA A 206 -10.37 15.18 12.87
N LEU A 207 -10.66 15.52 11.60
CA LEU A 207 -9.97 14.99 10.44
C LEU A 207 -8.53 15.51 10.32
N GLU A 208 -8.28 16.77 10.68
CA GLU A 208 -6.93 17.35 10.76
C GLU A 208 -6.07 16.59 11.78
N ILE A 209 -6.59 16.38 12.99
CA ILE A 209 -5.91 15.62 14.05
C ILE A 209 -5.65 14.17 13.59
N ALA A 210 -6.66 13.56 12.96
CA ALA A 210 -6.55 12.20 12.44
C ALA A 210 -5.45 12.08 11.38
N ALA A 211 -5.38 13.01 10.43
CA ALA A 211 -4.35 13.06 9.40
C ALA A 211 -2.94 13.29 9.99
N ALA A 212 -2.82 14.22 10.95
CA ALA A 212 -1.55 14.52 11.59
C ALA A 212 -0.99 13.34 12.40
N GLY A 213 -1.85 12.63 13.14
CA GLY A 213 -1.44 11.51 13.99
C GLY A 213 -1.54 10.14 13.37
N GLY A 214 -2.18 9.99 12.20
CA GLY A 214 -2.50 8.70 11.57
C GLY A 214 -3.58 7.93 12.33
N HIS A 215 -4.52 8.64 12.97
CA HIS A 215 -5.58 8.04 13.80
C HIS A 215 -6.75 7.52 12.95
N ASN A 216 -7.28 6.37 13.34
CA ASN A 216 -8.47 5.80 12.71
C ASN A 216 -9.72 6.57 13.12
N VAL A 217 -10.64 6.81 12.16
CA VAL A 217 -11.83 7.66 12.35
C VAL A 217 -13.12 6.90 12.10
N LEU A 218 -14.12 7.11 12.96
CA LEU A 218 -15.50 6.74 12.72
C LEU A 218 -16.35 8.00 12.60
N MET A 219 -17.00 8.17 11.46
CA MET A 219 -17.96 9.24 11.19
C MET A 219 -19.39 8.70 11.31
N VAL A 220 -20.19 9.27 12.21
CA VAL A 220 -21.59 8.89 12.41
C VAL A 220 -22.48 10.07 12.05
N GLY A 221 -23.45 9.88 11.15
CA GLY A 221 -24.34 10.98 10.78
C GLY A 221 -25.44 10.56 9.79
N PRO A 222 -26.47 11.39 9.60
CA PRO A 222 -27.59 11.07 8.73
C PRO A 222 -27.17 10.92 7.26
N PRO A 223 -27.98 10.28 6.41
CA PRO A 223 -27.77 10.28 4.97
C PRO A 223 -27.66 11.71 4.42
N GLY A 224 -26.75 11.94 3.49
CA GLY A 224 -26.51 13.26 2.88
C GLY A 224 -25.79 14.27 3.76
N SER A 225 -25.21 13.87 4.92
CA SER A 225 -24.40 14.77 5.75
C SER A 225 -22.98 15.02 5.22
N GLY A 226 -22.59 14.44 4.08
CA GLY A 226 -21.30 14.68 3.45
C GLY A 226 -20.16 13.75 3.89
N LYS A 227 -20.41 12.66 4.60
CA LYS A 227 -19.37 11.72 5.12
C LYS A 227 -18.42 11.22 4.03
N THR A 228 -18.93 10.78 2.90
CA THR A 228 -18.13 10.31 1.75
C THR A 228 -17.31 11.45 1.15
N MET A 229 -17.88 12.66 1.06
CA MET A 229 -17.20 13.85 0.59
C MET A 229 -16.05 14.23 1.53
N LEU A 230 -16.25 14.20 2.84
CA LEU A 230 -15.21 14.48 3.86
C LEU A 230 -14.07 13.46 3.77
N ALA A 231 -14.40 12.17 3.63
CA ALA A 231 -13.40 11.10 3.50
C ALA A 231 -12.52 11.27 2.24
N GLN A 232 -13.11 11.66 1.10
CA GLN A 232 -12.35 11.92 -0.12
C GLN A 232 -11.41 13.11 0.03
N ARG A 233 -11.89 14.19 0.67
CA ARG A 233 -11.08 15.39 0.89
C ARG A 233 -10.02 15.22 1.96
N LEU A 234 -10.22 14.31 2.91
CA LEU A 234 -9.17 13.92 3.86
C LEU A 234 -7.87 13.50 3.15
N ALA A 235 -7.97 12.82 2.00
CA ALA A 235 -6.79 12.42 1.23
C ALA A 235 -5.94 13.63 0.79
N THR A 236 -6.54 14.82 0.61
CA THR A 236 -5.84 16.03 0.16
C THR A 236 -5.04 16.73 1.27
N ILE A 237 -5.35 16.44 2.52
CA ILE A 237 -4.66 17.01 3.69
C ILE A 237 -3.69 16.04 4.37
N LEU A 238 -3.60 14.79 3.91
CA LEU A 238 -2.64 13.82 4.46
C LEU A 238 -1.20 14.33 4.31
N PRO A 239 -0.31 14.02 5.27
CA PRO A 239 1.09 14.40 5.18
C PRO A 239 1.77 13.71 3.98
N ASP A 240 2.79 14.37 3.45
CA ASP A 240 3.55 13.81 2.33
C ASP A 240 4.20 12.47 2.71
N LEU A 241 4.37 11.57 1.72
CA LEU A 241 5.10 10.33 1.92
C LEU A 241 6.59 10.60 2.04
N THR A 242 7.27 9.91 2.95
CA THR A 242 8.73 9.80 2.87
C THR A 242 9.12 8.91 1.68
N PHE A 243 10.38 8.98 1.26
CA PHE A 243 10.85 8.12 0.16
C PHE A 243 10.71 6.63 0.50
N GLU A 244 10.99 6.25 1.74
CA GLU A 244 10.86 4.88 2.24
C GLU A 244 9.41 4.41 2.23
N GLU A 245 8.46 5.23 2.73
CA GLU A 245 7.02 4.93 2.67
C GLU A 245 6.55 4.78 1.22
N ALA A 246 6.98 5.69 0.32
CA ALA A 246 6.64 5.63 -1.10
C ALA A 246 7.19 4.37 -1.78
N LEU A 247 8.42 3.98 -1.46
CA LEU A 247 9.05 2.78 -2.00
C LEU A 247 8.32 1.50 -1.54
N GLU A 248 7.97 1.42 -0.25
CA GLU A 248 7.24 0.27 0.31
C GLU A 248 5.84 0.15 -0.31
N THR A 249 5.13 1.27 -0.43
CA THR A 249 3.84 1.34 -1.10
C THR A 249 3.96 0.91 -2.57
N THR A 250 4.99 1.41 -3.27
CA THR A 250 5.22 1.10 -4.68
C THR A 250 5.51 -0.39 -4.90
N LYS A 251 6.21 -1.07 -3.99
CA LYS A 251 6.40 -2.53 -4.06
C LYS A 251 5.05 -3.27 -4.14
N VAL A 252 4.08 -2.90 -3.31
CA VAL A 252 2.74 -3.53 -3.31
C VAL A 252 2.04 -3.33 -4.65
N TYR A 253 2.11 -2.11 -5.21
CA TYR A 253 1.51 -1.81 -6.52
C TYR A 253 2.24 -2.49 -7.68
N SER A 254 3.57 -2.59 -7.61
CA SER A 254 4.41 -3.25 -8.62
C SER A 254 4.08 -4.74 -8.74
N ILE A 255 3.99 -5.48 -7.62
CA ILE A 255 3.64 -6.91 -7.64
C ILE A 255 2.21 -7.17 -8.13
N MET A 256 1.31 -6.21 -7.95
CA MET A 256 -0.05 -6.29 -8.49
C MET A 256 -0.13 -5.91 -9.97
N GLY A 257 0.92 -5.29 -10.53
CA GLY A 257 0.94 -4.77 -11.89
C GLY A 257 0.12 -3.49 -12.06
N LEU A 258 -0.04 -2.70 -10.99
CA LEU A 258 -0.88 -1.50 -10.94
C LEU A 258 -0.08 -0.19 -11.10
N MET A 259 1.18 -0.27 -11.54
CA MET A 259 2.05 0.91 -11.71
C MET A 259 1.67 1.78 -12.92
N ALA A 260 1.02 1.22 -13.95
CA ALA A 260 0.77 1.90 -15.22
C ALA A 260 2.05 2.53 -15.79
N GLU A 261 2.10 3.87 -15.95
CA GLU A 261 3.27 4.63 -16.40
C GLU A 261 4.01 5.34 -15.24
N ARG A 262 3.59 5.11 -13.98
CA ARG A 262 4.17 5.76 -12.81
C ARG A 262 5.51 5.12 -12.47
N ALA A 263 6.47 5.95 -12.06
CA ALA A 263 7.75 5.47 -11.54
C ALA A 263 7.63 5.07 -10.06
N VAL A 264 6.85 5.85 -9.28
CA VAL A 264 6.65 5.64 -7.86
C VAL A 264 5.21 6.08 -7.48
N ILE A 265 4.67 5.52 -6.43
CA ILE A 265 3.44 6.01 -5.80
C ILE A 265 3.85 7.14 -4.85
N ALA A 266 3.76 8.39 -5.31
CA ALA A 266 4.22 9.57 -4.59
C ALA A 266 3.14 10.17 -3.66
N THR A 267 1.88 9.79 -3.83
CA THR A 267 0.75 10.24 -3.00
C THR A 267 0.20 9.07 -2.18
N ARG A 268 -0.31 9.37 -0.98
CA ARG A 268 -0.93 8.35 -0.12
C ARG A 268 -2.15 7.74 -0.80
N PRO A 269 -2.21 6.41 -0.95
CA PRO A 269 -3.33 5.74 -1.58
C PRO A 269 -4.64 5.99 -0.83
N PHE A 270 -5.73 6.19 -1.57
CA PHE A 270 -7.08 6.19 -1.04
C PHE A 270 -7.84 5.01 -1.64
N ARG A 271 -8.23 4.04 -0.79
CA ARG A 271 -8.97 2.84 -1.20
C ARG A 271 -10.35 2.84 -0.58
N SER A 272 -11.36 2.61 -1.39
CA SER A 272 -12.76 2.59 -0.95
C SER A 272 -13.45 1.34 -1.52
N PRO A 273 -13.25 0.17 -0.90
CA PRO A 273 -13.91 -1.04 -1.35
C PRO A 273 -15.43 -0.96 -1.08
N HIS A 274 -16.21 -1.50 -2.01
CA HIS A 274 -17.65 -1.62 -1.84
C HIS A 274 -17.99 -2.63 -0.73
N HIS A 275 -19.07 -2.42 0.00
CA HIS A 275 -19.47 -3.30 1.14
C HIS A 275 -19.75 -4.77 0.76
N THR A 276 -19.94 -5.07 -0.54
CA THR A 276 -20.09 -6.45 -1.05
C THR A 276 -18.78 -7.19 -1.24
N ILE A 277 -17.64 -6.56 -0.98
CA ILE A 277 -16.31 -7.19 -1.12
C ILE A 277 -16.22 -8.48 -0.31
N SER A 278 -15.47 -9.47 -0.83
CA SER A 278 -15.16 -10.70 -0.11
C SER A 278 -13.97 -10.52 0.83
N ASP A 279 -13.81 -11.43 1.80
CA ASP A 279 -12.65 -11.48 2.70
C ASP A 279 -11.34 -11.52 1.90
N ALA A 280 -11.30 -12.36 0.86
CA ALA A 280 -10.14 -12.47 -0.02
C ALA A 280 -9.87 -11.20 -0.85
N GLY A 281 -10.90 -10.45 -1.21
CA GLY A 281 -10.74 -9.15 -1.87
C GLY A 281 -10.18 -8.10 -0.92
N LEU A 282 -10.65 -8.11 0.34
CA LEU A 282 -10.22 -7.12 1.33
C LEU A 282 -8.81 -7.39 1.86
N ILE A 283 -8.54 -8.61 2.32
CA ILE A 283 -7.27 -9.00 2.98
C ILE A 283 -6.24 -9.49 1.96
N GLY A 284 -6.71 -10.11 0.90
CA GLY A 284 -5.90 -10.85 -0.04
C GLY A 284 -6.12 -12.35 0.06
N GLY A 285 -5.67 -13.09 -0.94
CA GLY A 285 -5.90 -14.53 -1.03
C GLY A 285 -5.58 -15.09 -2.40
N GLY A 286 -6.23 -16.21 -2.72
CA GLY A 286 -6.00 -16.98 -3.95
C GLY A 286 -5.16 -18.23 -3.72
N GLN A 287 -5.01 -19.06 -4.76
CA GLN A 287 -4.10 -20.22 -4.72
C GLN A 287 -2.65 -19.77 -4.54
N ILE A 288 -2.31 -18.66 -5.18
CA ILE A 288 -1.10 -17.89 -5.00
C ILE A 288 -1.52 -16.66 -4.19
N PRO A 289 -1.03 -16.50 -2.95
CA PRO A 289 -1.40 -15.36 -2.13
C PRO A 289 -1.07 -14.03 -2.82
N LYS A 290 -2.09 -13.19 -3.00
CA LYS A 290 -1.95 -11.81 -3.52
C LYS A 290 -2.48 -10.83 -2.49
N PRO A 291 -1.91 -9.60 -2.41
CA PRO A 291 -2.40 -8.60 -1.49
C PRO A 291 -3.81 -8.13 -1.86
N GLY A 292 -4.63 -7.80 -0.85
CA GLY A 292 -5.95 -7.22 -0.99
C GLY A 292 -5.98 -5.70 -0.82
N GLU A 293 -7.19 -5.14 -0.69
CA GLU A 293 -7.40 -3.69 -0.54
C GLU A 293 -6.70 -3.09 0.68
N VAL A 294 -6.58 -3.83 1.79
CA VAL A 294 -5.85 -3.38 2.99
C VAL A 294 -4.36 -3.13 2.71
N SER A 295 -3.74 -3.97 1.88
CA SER A 295 -2.35 -3.79 1.49
C SER A 295 -2.20 -2.73 0.38
N LEU A 296 -3.18 -2.58 -0.49
CA LEU A 296 -3.22 -1.48 -1.47
C LEU A 296 -3.45 -0.12 -0.80
N ALA A 297 -4.05 -0.09 0.41
CA ALA A 297 -4.20 1.10 1.23
C ALA A 297 -2.96 1.41 2.08
N HIS A 298 -1.89 0.60 2.01
CA HIS A 298 -0.69 0.77 2.81
C HIS A 298 -0.11 2.19 2.70
N ASN A 299 0.24 2.79 3.85
CA ASN A 299 0.66 4.19 4.01
C ASN A 299 -0.37 5.23 3.52
N GLY A 300 -1.64 4.83 3.36
CA GLY A 300 -2.74 5.67 2.91
C GLY A 300 -4.01 5.49 3.72
N VAL A 301 -5.15 5.58 3.08
CA VAL A 301 -6.49 5.49 3.68
C VAL A 301 -7.26 4.29 3.14
N LEU A 302 -7.87 3.53 4.04
CA LEU A 302 -8.93 2.58 3.73
C LEU A 302 -10.26 3.18 4.20
N PHE A 303 -11.09 3.59 3.25
CA PHE A 303 -12.42 4.14 3.53
C PHE A 303 -13.50 3.06 3.44
N LEU A 304 -14.24 2.87 4.53
CA LEU A 304 -15.33 1.93 4.67
C LEU A 304 -16.65 2.70 4.77
N ASP A 305 -17.26 2.98 3.60
CA ASP A 305 -18.57 3.62 3.59
C ASP A 305 -19.65 2.62 3.95
N GLU A 306 -20.69 3.09 4.65
CA GLU A 306 -21.77 2.24 5.13
C GLU A 306 -21.26 1.01 5.92
N MET A 307 -20.30 1.22 6.82
CA MET A 307 -19.60 0.14 7.54
C MET A 307 -20.50 -0.97 8.07
N PRO A 308 -21.72 -0.73 8.65
CA PRO A 308 -22.59 -1.80 9.13
C PRO A 308 -23.22 -2.68 8.02
N GLU A 309 -23.06 -2.31 6.74
CA GLU A 309 -23.57 -3.09 5.61
C GLU A 309 -22.54 -4.14 5.12
N PHE A 310 -21.30 -4.04 5.54
CA PHE A 310 -20.30 -5.09 5.31
C PHE A 310 -20.69 -6.36 6.06
N ARG A 311 -20.36 -7.52 5.49
CA ARG A 311 -20.52 -8.80 6.17
C ARG A 311 -19.66 -8.83 7.43
N LYS A 312 -20.18 -9.40 8.51
CA LYS A 312 -19.52 -9.43 9.82
C LYS A 312 -18.11 -10.05 9.75
N ASN A 313 -17.96 -11.16 9.05
CA ASN A 313 -16.65 -11.82 8.86
C ASN A 313 -15.64 -10.90 8.15
N VAL A 314 -16.08 -10.12 7.14
CA VAL A 314 -15.23 -9.14 6.42
C VAL A 314 -14.74 -8.03 7.35
N LEU A 315 -15.56 -7.58 8.28
CA LEU A 315 -15.14 -6.58 9.29
C LEU A 315 -14.19 -7.17 10.33
N GLU A 316 -14.43 -8.41 10.77
CA GLU A 316 -13.60 -9.05 11.80
C GLU A 316 -12.16 -9.31 11.35
N VAL A 317 -11.93 -9.59 10.06
CA VAL A 317 -10.57 -9.80 9.54
C VAL A 317 -9.74 -8.52 9.49
N LEU A 318 -10.35 -7.32 9.60
CA LEU A 318 -9.63 -6.04 9.71
C LEU A 318 -8.94 -5.86 11.07
N ARG A 319 -9.30 -6.64 12.09
CA ARG A 319 -8.74 -6.49 13.44
C ARG A 319 -7.23 -6.68 13.47
N GLN A 320 -6.72 -7.66 12.74
CA GLN A 320 -5.28 -7.93 12.68
C GLN A 320 -4.52 -6.80 11.98
N PRO A 321 -4.85 -6.37 10.75
CA PRO A 321 -4.10 -5.30 10.10
C PRO A 321 -4.18 -3.95 10.84
N LEU A 322 -5.29 -3.64 11.51
CA LEU A 322 -5.42 -2.43 12.34
C LEU A 322 -4.53 -2.45 13.60
N GLU A 323 -4.14 -3.62 14.08
CA GLU A 323 -3.28 -3.77 15.25
C GLU A 323 -1.81 -3.93 14.87
N ASP A 324 -1.53 -4.81 13.90
CA ASP A 324 -0.17 -5.24 13.53
C ASP A 324 0.44 -4.45 12.37
N GLY A 325 -0.35 -3.67 11.61
CA GLY A 325 0.07 -2.97 10.40
C GLY A 325 0.48 -3.92 9.26
N LYS A 326 0.09 -5.19 9.32
CA LYS A 326 0.42 -6.22 8.35
C LYS A 326 -0.65 -7.31 8.28
N VAL A 327 -0.68 -8.02 7.17
CA VAL A 327 -1.57 -9.15 6.92
C VAL A 327 -0.77 -10.38 6.53
N THR A 328 -1.03 -11.50 7.20
CA THR A 328 -0.41 -12.77 6.85
C THR A 328 -1.46 -13.70 6.22
N ILE A 329 -1.20 -14.09 4.98
CA ILE A 329 -2.03 -15.03 4.23
C ILE A 329 -1.36 -16.41 4.29
N ALA A 330 -1.90 -17.28 5.13
CA ALA A 330 -1.41 -18.65 5.26
C ALA A 330 -2.18 -19.58 4.31
N ARG A 331 -1.45 -20.45 3.59
CA ARG A 331 -1.96 -21.53 2.77
C ARG A 331 -1.15 -22.80 3.07
N ALA A 332 -1.65 -23.96 2.68
CA ALA A 332 -1.00 -25.23 3.00
C ALA A 332 0.48 -25.31 2.62
N ALA A 333 0.88 -24.68 1.51
CA ALA A 333 2.26 -24.70 1.01
C ALA A 333 3.08 -23.45 1.33
N THR A 334 2.45 -22.30 1.67
CA THR A 334 3.15 -21.02 1.83
C THR A 334 2.41 -20.09 2.79
N SER A 335 3.18 -19.33 3.56
CA SER A 335 2.68 -18.21 4.36
C SER A 335 3.39 -16.93 3.91
N ILE A 336 2.62 -15.95 3.46
CA ILE A 336 3.15 -14.67 2.95
C ILE A 336 2.56 -13.53 3.76
N THR A 337 3.43 -12.63 4.20
CA THR A 337 3.04 -11.41 4.92
C THR A 337 3.17 -10.20 4.02
N TYR A 338 2.10 -9.39 3.98
CA TYR A 338 2.04 -8.13 3.26
C TYR A 338 1.92 -6.96 4.24
N PRO A 339 2.53 -5.81 3.96
CA PRO A 339 2.33 -4.61 4.74
C PRO A 339 0.88 -4.11 4.57
N ALA A 340 0.30 -3.61 5.64
CA ALA A 340 -1.07 -3.10 5.69
C ALA A 340 -1.22 -2.04 6.79
N SER A 341 -0.26 -1.12 6.88
CA SER A 341 -0.32 0.04 7.77
C SER A 341 -1.11 1.13 7.07
N PHE A 342 -2.37 1.29 7.39
CA PHE A 342 -3.27 2.27 6.79
C PHE A 342 -4.07 2.99 7.88
N MET A 343 -4.58 4.14 7.55
CA MET A 343 -5.56 4.88 8.34
C MET A 343 -6.96 4.38 7.94
N ALA A 344 -7.68 3.77 8.88
CA ALA A 344 -9.06 3.38 8.65
C ALA A 344 -9.99 4.59 8.85
N VAL A 345 -10.78 4.90 7.84
CA VAL A 345 -11.85 5.90 7.91
C VAL A 345 -13.16 5.17 7.64
N ALA A 346 -14.03 5.14 8.63
CA ALA A 346 -15.31 4.46 8.54
C ALA A 346 -16.45 5.48 8.59
N ALA A 347 -17.50 5.23 7.82
CA ALA A 347 -18.72 6.01 7.87
C ALA A 347 -19.93 5.11 8.13
N MET A 348 -20.83 5.57 8.98
CA MET A 348 -22.09 4.88 9.26
C MET A 348 -23.24 5.86 9.52
N ASN A 349 -24.45 5.38 9.35
CA ASN A 349 -25.63 6.09 9.81
C ASN A 349 -25.90 5.78 11.30
N PRO A 350 -26.61 6.65 12.04
CA PRO A 350 -26.88 6.43 13.47
C PRO A 350 -27.88 5.27 13.75
N CYS A 351 -28.67 4.89 12.72
CA CYS A 351 -29.64 3.81 12.75
C CYS A 351 -29.99 3.34 11.32
N PRO A 352 -30.77 2.25 11.12
CA PRO A 352 -31.16 1.78 9.79
C PRO A 352 -31.86 2.81 8.92
N CYS A 353 -32.76 3.65 9.46
CA CYS A 353 -33.40 4.72 8.70
C CYS A 353 -32.53 5.98 8.53
N GLY A 354 -31.46 6.10 9.32
CA GLY A 354 -30.50 7.19 9.26
C GLY A 354 -30.83 8.44 10.07
N PHE A 355 -32.00 8.50 10.74
CA PHE A 355 -32.50 9.75 11.35
C PHE A 355 -32.56 9.71 12.89
N TYR A 356 -31.92 8.76 13.55
CA TYR A 356 -31.86 8.75 15.01
C TYR A 356 -31.04 9.94 15.53
N GLY A 357 -31.68 10.81 16.34
CA GLY A 357 -31.09 12.06 16.83
C GLY A 357 -31.17 13.23 15.85
N ASP A 358 -31.84 13.09 14.70
CA ASP A 358 -32.03 14.18 13.75
C ASP A 358 -33.14 15.14 14.23
N TYR A 359 -32.89 16.46 14.15
CA TYR A 359 -33.85 17.49 14.58
C TYR A 359 -34.97 17.75 13.56
N LYS A 360 -34.73 17.42 12.27
CA LYS A 360 -35.65 17.72 11.18
C LYS A 360 -36.54 16.53 10.80
N ARG A 361 -36.06 15.31 11.03
CA ARG A 361 -36.76 14.08 10.65
C ARG A 361 -36.86 13.11 11.82
N GLN A 362 -38.08 12.64 12.10
CA GLN A 362 -38.30 11.68 13.16
C GLN A 362 -37.81 10.29 12.79
N CYS A 363 -37.01 9.68 13.63
CA CYS A 363 -36.59 8.29 13.53
C CYS A 363 -37.78 7.34 13.66
N GLN A 364 -37.89 6.39 12.72
CA GLN A 364 -38.96 5.36 12.74
C GLN A 364 -38.47 4.00 13.24
N CYS A 365 -37.22 3.90 13.63
CA CYS A 365 -36.62 2.64 14.11
C CYS A 365 -36.99 2.37 15.56
N THR A 366 -37.35 1.12 15.87
CA THR A 366 -37.45 0.66 17.25
C THR A 366 -36.07 0.60 17.90
N HIS A 367 -36.01 0.67 19.24
CA HIS A 367 -34.76 0.56 19.98
C HIS A 367 -34.00 -0.74 19.66
N LEU A 368 -34.70 -1.84 19.46
CA LEU A 368 -34.12 -3.14 19.09
C LEU A 368 -33.50 -3.12 17.68
N GLN A 369 -34.12 -2.42 16.74
CA GLN A 369 -33.54 -2.26 15.38
C GLN A 369 -32.27 -1.42 15.42
N ILE A 370 -32.24 -0.34 16.20
CA ILE A 370 -31.04 0.49 16.37
C ILE A 370 -29.90 -0.32 16.96
N GLN A 371 -30.20 -1.05 18.05
CA GLN A 371 -29.21 -1.90 18.71
C GLN A 371 -28.66 -3.00 17.78
N ARG A 372 -29.54 -3.71 17.07
CA ARG A 372 -29.12 -4.73 16.07
C ARG A 372 -28.27 -4.14 14.95
N TYR A 373 -28.53 -2.93 14.52
CA TYR A 373 -27.76 -2.26 13.49
C TYR A 373 -26.36 -1.91 14.00
N ARG A 374 -26.25 -1.35 15.19
CA ARG A 374 -24.97 -0.95 15.80
C ARG A 374 -24.11 -2.17 16.16
N THR A 375 -24.71 -3.24 16.68
CA THR A 375 -24.00 -4.48 17.04
C THR A 375 -23.49 -5.30 15.86
N LYS A 376 -23.80 -4.91 14.60
CA LYS A 376 -23.12 -5.45 13.42
C LYS A 376 -21.60 -5.18 13.47
N ILE A 377 -21.19 -4.04 14.06
CA ILE A 377 -19.81 -3.71 14.33
C ILE A 377 -19.46 -4.21 15.73
N SER A 378 -18.44 -5.06 15.84
CA SER A 378 -18.05 -5.59 17.14
C SER A 378 -17.36 -4.54 18.02
N GLY A 379 -17.56 -4.60 19.35
CA GLY A 379 -16.87 -3.72 20.29
C GLY A 379 -15.34 -3.70 20.09
N PRO A 380 -14.66 -4.87 19.95
CA PRO A 380 -13.23 -4.92 19.67
C PRO A 380 -12.79 -4.22 18.38
N LEU A 381 -13.66 -4.11 17.37
CA LEU A 381 -13.35 -3.35 16.15
C LEU A 381 -13.56 -1.85 16.37
N LEU A 382 -14.65 -1.45 17.06
CA LEU A 382 -14.89 -0.06 17.47
C LEU A 382 -13.74 0.46 18.34
N ASP A 383 -13.25 -0.36 19.25
CA ASP A 383 -12.07 -0.05 20.06
C ASP A 383 -10.82 0.30 19.24
N ARG A 384 -10.74 -0.09 17.96
CA ARG A 384 -9.59 0.21 17.07
C ARG A 384 -9.77 1.48 16.25
N LEU A 385 -10.94 2.09 16.31
CA LEU A 385 -11.19 3.42 15.77
C LEU A 385 -10.90 4.45 16.89
N ASP A 386 -9.94 5.34 16.64
CA ASP A 386 -9.41 6.22 17.68
C ASP A 386 -10.31 7.43 17.94
N ILE A 387 -10.82 8.02 16.86
CA ILE A 387 -11.63 9.23 16.84
C ILE A 387 -13.05 8.87 16.39
N HIS A 388 -14.03 9.18 17.21
CA HIS A 388 -15.44 9.07 16.85
C HIS A 388 -16.03 10.48 16.75
N VAL A 389 -16.61 10.81 15.59
CA VAL A 389 -17.15 12.15 15.31
C VAL A 389 -18.55 12.08 14.73
N GLU A 390 -19.46 12.90 15.27
CA GLU A 390 -20.78 13.12 14.70
C GLU A 390 -20.69 14.09 13.53
N VAL A 391 -21.30 13.72 12.39
CA VAL A 391 -21.34 14.53 11.17
C VAL A 391 -22.79 14.98 10.97
N PRO A 392 -23.20 16.14 11.51
CA PRO A 392 -24.56 16.64 11.36
C PRO A 392 -24.85 17.02 9.90
N ALA A 393 -26.15 17.07 9.56
CA ALA A 393 -26.58 17.61 8.29
C ALA A 393 -26.18 19.10 8.19
N VAL A 394 -25.62 19.50 7.06
CA VAL A 394 -25.22 20.89 6.80
C VAL A 394 -26.48 21.77 6.77
N GLN A 395 -26.43 22.92 7.42
CA GLN A 395 -27.53 23.89 7.38
C GLN A 395 -27.48 24.68 6.08
N TYR A 396 -28.66 25.10 5.60
CA TYR A 396 -28.73 25.90 4.39
C TYR A 396 -27.92 27.20 4.46
N GLN A 397 -27.86 27.81 5.65
CA GLN A 397 -27.09 29.01 5.89
C GLN A 397 -25.60 28.81 5.64
N ASP A 398 -25.04 27.65 6.06
CA ASP A 398 -23.63 27.31 5.84
C ASP A 398 -23.36 27.04 4.33
N LEU A 399 -24.34 26.44 3.62
CA LEU A 399 -24.20 26.21 2.18
C LEU A 399 -24.25 27.52 1.36
N ALA A 400 -25.01 28.49 1.81
CA ALA A 400 -25.20 29.79 1.15
C ALA A 400 -24.04 30.79 1.40
N GLN A 401 -23.20 30.53 2.39
CA GLN A 401 -22.05 31.41 2.66
C GLN A 401 -21.00 31.29 1.55
N GLU A 402 -20.55 32.43 1.03
CA GLU A 402 -19.47 32.51 0.03
C GLU A 402 -18.08 32.27 0.64
N SER A 403 -17.94 32.28 1.98
CA SER A 403 -16.66 32.08 2.63
C SER A 403 -16.13 30.67 2.31
N SER A 404 -15.03 30.62 1.58
CA SER A 404 -14.27 29.38 1.40
C SER A 404 -13.61 29.00 2.72
N GLY A 405 -13.70 27.73 3.12
CA GLY A 405 -12.90 27.18 4.22
C GLY A 405 -11.39 27.29 3.95
N GLU A 406 -10.57 26.86 4.90
CA GLU A 406 -9.12 26.76 4.68
C GLU A 406 -8.81 25.79 3.53
N SER A 407 -7.79 26.13 2.73
CA SER A 407 -7.35 25.29 1.62
C SER A 407 -6.66 24.00 2.14
N SER A 408 -6.77 22.94 1.37
CA SER A 408 -6.02 21.69 1.64
C SER A 408 -4.53 21.96 1.83
N GLN A 409 -3.95 22.89 1.08
CA GLN A 409 -2.54 23.23 1.17
C GLN A 409 -2.17 23.82 2.54
N THR A 410 -2.97 24.75 3.06
CA THR A 410 -2.73 25.38 4.37
C THR A 410 -2.81 24.34 5.50
N ILE A 411 -3.85 23.50 5.49
CA ILE A 411 -4.02 22.45 6.48
C ILE A 411 -2.87 21.44 6.40
N ARG A 412 -2.48 21.02 5.20
CA ARG A 412 -1.38 20.07 4.99
C ARG A 412 -0.03 20.62 5.47
N GLN A 413 0.22 21.92 5.36
CA GLN A 413 1.44 22.53 5.92
C GLN A 413 1.52 22.37 7.45
N ARG A 414 0.40 22.61 8.19
CA ARG A 414 0.35 22.37 9.64
C ARG A 414 0.53 20.88 9.98
N ILE A 415 -0.11 20.01 9.22
CA ILE A 415 0.01 18.57 9.40
C ILE A 415 1.44 18.09 9.14
N ASN A 416 2.10 18.60 8.09
CA ASN A 416 3.49 18.27 7.80
C ASN A 416 4.43 18.72 8.92
N ALA A 417 4.23 19.93 9.48
CA ALA A 417 5.01 20.42 10.61
C ALA A 417 4.85 19.50 11.84
N ALA A 418 3.61 19.12 12.20
CA ALA A 418 3.37 18.17 13.28
C ALA A 418 3.99 16.80 13.00
N ARG A 419 3.94 16.33 11.74
CA ARG A 419 4.55 15.04 11.32
C ARG A 419 6.07 15.07 11.41
N MET A 420 6.71 16.19 11.11
CA MET A 420 8.17 16.35 11.28
C MET A 420 8.58 16.16 12.75
N LEU A 421 7.87 16.80 13.70
CA LEU A 421 8.10 16.62 15.14
C LEU A 421 7.96 15.14 15.56
N GLN A 422 6.99 14.42 14.98
CA GLN A 422 6.82 12.99 15.24
C GLN A 422 7.97 12.17 14.65
N GLN A 423 8.42 12.45 13.43
CA GLN A 423 9.54 11.76 12.79
C GLN A 423 10.85 11.97 13.57
N GLU A 424 11.14 13.19 14.03
CA GLU A 424 12.29 13.48 14.91
C GLU A 424 12.21 12.68 16.22
N ARG A 425 11.02 12.67 16.85
CA ARG A 425 10.76 11.90 18.08
C ARG A 425 11.00 10.41 17.90
N PHE A 426 10.72 9.88 16.72
CA PHE A 426 10.74 8.45 16.42
C PHE A 426 11.95 8.00 15.57
N THR A 427 12.97 8.83 15.40
CA THR A 427 14.16 8.57 14.55
C THR A 427 14.81 7.21 14.81
N HIS A 428 14.79 6.71 16.07
CA HIS A 428 15.34 5.43 16.45
C HIS A 428 14.30 4.29 16.52
N HIS A 429 13.07 4.56 16.03
CA HIS A 429 11.95 3.62 16.06
C HIS A 429 11.39 3.46 14.65
N LYS A 430 10.97 2.25 14.30
CA LYS A 430 10.34 1.98 13.00
C LYS A 430 8.84 2.34 13.02
N ILE A 431 8.52 3.57 13.43
CA ILE A 431 7.16 4.14 13.44
C ILE A 431 7.21 5.56 12.91
N TYR A 432 6.14 5.99 12.27
CA TYR A 432 6.07 7.25 11.54
C TYR A 432 5.09 8.27 12.13
N CYS A 433 4.22 7.85 13.07
CA CYS A 433 3.18 8.72 13.62
C CYS A 433 2.76 8.30 15.04
N ASN A 434 2.07 9.22 15.74
CA ASN A 434 1.65 9.00 17.13
C ASN A 434 0.69 7.82 17.30
N ALA A 435 -0.18 7.53 16.33
CA ALA A 435 -1.08 6.38 16.42
C ALA A 435 -0.33 5.04 16.54
N GLN A 436 0.88 4.95 15.99
CA GLN A 436 1.72 3.75 16.02
C GLN A 436 2.50 3.58 17.33
N MET A 437 2.46 4.55 18.26
CA MET A 437 3.22 4.46 19.52
C MET A 437 2.84 3.21 20.33
N PRO A 438 3.80 2.32 20.67
CA PRO A 438 3.58 1.24 21.62
C PRO A 438 3.48 1.80 23.06
N PRO A 439 2.94 1.03 24.03
CA PRO A 439 2.76 1.47 25.42
C PRO A 439 4.02 2.00 26.10
N ARG A 440 5.20 1.46 25.73
CA ARG A 440 6.49 1.92 26.28
C ARG A 440 6.80 3.36 25.88
N LEU A 441 6.48 3.76 24.63
CA LEU A 441 6.73 5.12 24.15
C LEU A 441 5.68 6.11 24.67
N LEU A 442 4.43 5.66 24.91
CA LEU A 442 3.42 6.49 25.56
C LEU A 442 3.89 7.00 26.92
N LYS A 443 4.43 6.13 27.77
CA LYS A 443 4.99 6.51 29.08
C LYS A 443 6.12 7.56 28.99
N ARG A 444 6.86 7.54 27.89
CA ARG A 444 7.98 8.48 27.66
C ARG A 444 7.53 9.83 27.13
N PHE A 445 6.62 9.83 26.13
CA PHE A 445 6.30 11.02 25.33
C PHE A 445 4.92 11.63 25.64
N CYS A 446 4.08 10.94 26.43
CA CYS A 446 2.75 11.43 26.83
C CYS A 446 2.70 11.60 28.37
N LYS A 447 3.66 12.33 28.92
CA LYS A 447 3.64 12.68 30.36
C LYS A 447 2.55 13.74 30.57
N LEU A 448 1.79 13.58 31.65
CA LEU A 448 0.73 14.49 32.06
C LEU A 448 1.14 15.21 33.35
N ASP A 449 0.64 16.43 33.52
CA ASP A 449 0.60 17.13 34.80
C ASP A 449 -0.54 16.59 35.69
N GLU A 450 -0.60 17.03 36.95
CA GLU A 450 -1.61 16.56 37.93
C GLU A 450 -3.04 16.88 37.49
N ASP A 451 -3.27 18.07 36.91
CA ASP A 451 -4.59 18.51 36.45
C ASP A 451 -5.09 17.65 35.28
N SER A 452 -4.23 17.38 34.29
CA SER A 452 -4.50 16.51 33.16
C SER A 452 -4.78 15.09 33.59
N HIS A 453 -4.03 14.61 34.60
CA HIS A 453 -4.24 13.27 35.15
C HIS A 453 -5.59 13.13 35.84
N GLY A 454 -5.98 14.08 36.72
CA GLY A 454 -7.26 14.11 37.37
C GLY A 454 -8.47 14.23 36.41
N LEU A 455 -8.30 15.02 35.33
CA LEU A 455 -9.31 15.13 34.28
C LEU A 455 -9.51 13.80 33.55
N LEU A 456 -8.41 13.13 33.17
CA LEU A 456 -8.46 11.85 32.47
C LEU A 456 -9.05 10.74 33.35
N GLU A 457 -8.67 10.66 34.62
CA GLU A 457 -9.21 9.72 35.61
C GLU A 457 -10.74 9.90 35.76
N THR A 458 -11.19 11.14 35.96
CA THR A 458 -12.62 11.48 36.04
C THR A 458 -13.40 11.07 34.79
N ALA A 459 -12.79 11.26 33.59
CA ALA A 459 -13.41 10.90 32.32
C ALA A 459 -13.52 9.37 32.16
N ILE A 460 -12.47 8.63 32.55
CA ILE A 460 -12.47 7.16 32.49
C ILE A 460 -13.59 6.60 33.36
N ASP A 461 -13.70 7.07 34.62
CA ASP A 461 -14.69 6.58 35.55
C ASP A 461 -16.13 6.94 35.14
N ARG A 462 -16.37 8.19 34.72
CA ARG A 462 -17.71 8.65 34.31
C ARG A 462 -18.20 8.05 32.98
N LEU A 463 -17.33 7.86 32.04
CA LEU A 463 -17.65 7.34 30.69
C LEU A 463 -17.49 5.82 30.59
N GLY A 464 -16.92 5.16 31.62
CA GLY A 464 -16.65 3.71 31.59
C GLY A 464 -15.66 3.29 30.52
N LEU A 465 -14.63 4.10 30.26
CA LEU A 465 -13.70 3.88 29.16
C LEU A 465 -12.73 2.73 29.45
N SER A 466 -12.40 1.97 28.43
CA SER A 466 -11.43 0.86 28.54
C SER A 466 -10.00 1.36 28.69
N ALA A 467 -9.07 0.50 29.18
CA ALA A 467 -7.63 0.80 29.20
C ALA A 467 -7.06 1.09 27.81
N ARG A 468 -7.68 0.56 26.76
CA ARG A 468 -7.33 0.90 25.38
C ARG A 468 -7.72 2.33 25.02
N ALA A 469 -8.91 2.76 25.43
CA ALA A 469 -9.38 4.13 25.23
C ALA A 469 -8.46 5.14 25.93
N HIS A 470 -7.99 4.85 27.16
CA HIS A 470 -6.97 5.66 27.84
C HIS A 470 -5.73 5.90 26.97
N ASN A 471 -5.13 4.84 26.43
CA ASN A 471 -3.93 4.96 25.60
C ASN A 471 -4.19 5.76 24.32
N ARG A 472 -5.39 5.69 23.75
CA ARG A 472 -5.77 6.44 22.55
C ARG A 472 -5.96 7.92 22.84
N ILE A 473 -6.63 8.25 23.93
CA ILE A 473 -6.77 9.65 24.38
C ILE A 473 -5.39 10.29 24.51
N LEU A 474 -4.43 9.59 25.11
CA LEU A 474 -3.05 10.10 25.21
C LEU A 474 -2.38 10.32 23.85
N LYS A 475 -2.57 9.39 22.90
CA LYS A 475 -2.01 9.54 21.54
C LYS A 475 -2.64 10.73 20.80
N ILE A 476 -3.96 10.90 20.92
CA ILE A 476 -4.70 12.02 20.33
C ILE A 476 -4.24 13.33 20.95
N ALA A 477 -4.20 13.42 22.29
CA ALA A 477 -3.74 14.61 22.99
C ALA A 477 -2.29 14.99 22.63
N ARG A 478 -1.40 14.00 22.48
CA ARG A 478 -0.04 14.25 21.96
C ARG A 478 -0.06 14.81 20.54
N THR A 479 -0.96 14.32 19.68
CA THR A 479 -1.10 14.81 18.31
C THR A 479 -1.63 16.25 18.27
N ILE A 480 -2.60 16.57 19.13
CA ILE A 480 -3.13 17.95 19.25
C ILE A 480 -1.99 18.90 19.67
N ALA A 481 -1.21 18.53 20.69
CA ALA A 481 -0.07 19.33 21.13
C ALA A 481 1.02 19.46 20.04
N ASP A 482 1.26 18.41 19.22
CA ASP A 482 2.18 18.48 18.08
C ASP A 482 1.70 19.45 16.98
N ILE A 483 0.38 19.51 16.70
CA ILE A 483 -0.22 20.46 15.76
C ILE A 483 -0.04 21.91 16.25
N GLU A 484 -0.11 22.12 17.56
CA GLU A 484 0.08 23.42 18.20
C GLU A 484 1.57 23.77 18.43
N GLY A 485 2.49 22.86 18.11
CA GLY A 485 3.93 23.03 18.29
C GLY A 485 4.37 23.02 19.77
N LEU A 486 3.57 22.43 20.66
CA LEU A 486 3.83 22.39 22.09
C LEU A 486 4.50 21.08 22.52
N GLU A 487 5.52 21.18 23.37
CA GLU A 487 6.26 20.04 23.87
C GLU A 487 5.46 19.27 24.93
N GLN A 488 4.67 19.94 25.75
CA GLN A 488 3.89 19.35 26.84
C GLN A 488 2.42 19.19 26.47
N ILE A 489 1.81 18.13 26.98
CA ILE A 489 0.37 17.91 26.88
C ILE A 489 -0.30 18.69 28.02
N SER A 490 -1.26 19.54 27.70
CA SER A 490 -2.07 20.30 28.67
C SER A 490 -3.44 19.66 28.91
N SER A 491 -4.13 20.12 29.96
CA SER A 491 -5.51 19.71 30.25
C SER A 491 -6.49 20.03 29.11
N ALA A 492 -6.25 21.10 28.34
CA ALA A 492 -7.04 21.43 27.15
C ALA A 492 -6.93 20.35 26.06
N HIS A 493 -5.71 19.83 25.81
CA HIS A 493 -5.48 18.76 24.83
C HIS A 493 -6.17 17.46 25.26
N ILE A 494 -6.14 17.14 26.58
CA ILE A 494 -6.85 15.99 27.14
C ILE A 494 -8.36 16.16 27.00
N ALA A 495 -8.89 17.35 27.31
CA ALA A 495 -10.32 17.64 27.18
C ALA A 495 -10.82 17.48 25.74
N GLU A 496 -10.08 18.03 24.74
CA GLU A 496 -10.40 17.86 23.33
C GLU A 496 -10.33 16.37 22.93
N ALA A 497 -9.29 15.65 23.34
CA ALA A 497 -9.13 14.23 23.01
C ALA A 497 -10.24 13.33 23.60
N ILE A 498 -10.75 13.65 24.81
CA ILE A 498 -11.87 12.94 25.44
C ILE A 498 -13.16 13.13 24.62
N GLN A 499 -13.41 14.30 24.05
CA GLN A 499 -14.61 14.56 23.25
C GLN A 499 -14.73 13.59 22.07
N TYR A 500 -13.61 13.20 21.46
CA TYR A 500 -13.58 12.22 20.37
C TYR A 500 -13.89 10.77 20.80
N ARG A 501 -14.11 10.53 22.09
CA ARG A 501 -14.54 9.23 22.64
C ARG A 501 -15.93 9.29 23.31
N SER A 502 -16.62 10.42 23.24
CA SER A 502 -17.94 10.62 23.84
C SER A 502 -19.01 9.64 23.29
N LEU A 503 -18.87 9.21 22.02
CA LEU A 503 -19.77 8.26 21.37
C LEU A 503 -19.60 6.81 21.84
N ASP A 504 -18.53 6.45 22.54
CA ASP A 504 -18.31 5.07 23.05
C ASP A 504 -19.49 4.57 23.85
N ARG A 505 -20.04 5.42 24.72
CA ARG A 505 -21.19 5.10 25.59
C ARG A 505 -22.49 4.93 24.80
N SER A 506 -22.65 5.62 23.69
CA SER A 506 -23.87 5.57 22.87
C SER A 506 -23.83 4.47 21.81
N LEU A 507 -22.64 3.97 21.47
CA LEU A 507 -22.42 2.92 20.48
C LEU A 507 -22.30 1.52 21.12
N ALA A 508 -21.92 1.45 22.39
CA ALA A 508 -21.94 0.23 23.21
C ALA A 508 -23.36 -0.09 23.66
#